data_97b935fbc5e0da2f9d16578b9bcfabb7
#
_entry.id   97b935fbc5e0da2f9d16578b9bcfabb7
#
_cell.length_a   1.000
_cell.length_b   1.000
_cell.length_c   1.000
_cell.angle_alpha   90.00
_cell.angle_beta   90.00
_cell.angle_gamma   90.00
#
_symmetry.space_group_name_H-M   'P 1'
#
loop_
_entity.id
_entity.type
_entity.pdbx_description
1 polymer ?
#
loop_
_entity_poly.entity_id
_entity_poly.type
_entity_poly.pdbx_seq_one_letter_code
_entity_poly.pdbx_strand_id
1 'polypeptide(L)'
;MKGFQLIATGGALPGRTVTNEELSRTVDTSDAWITSRTGIRTRHWCTADESAATLAIAAAKQALQRSGLAPADIACCVCATLSAPDATPSVACQVQAALGLPENRPALDVNAACSGFLYGTAVARGLLATLGGQYALVIGCEALSRLMDPADRSTCVLFGDGAGAAIFRLADTPFALTLGARGSDVLHAGGPDRNGSAPITMDGKAVFRFAVDALPRCLHTVLDETGKTLDEVDWVVCHQANSRIIDHCVRALHADPAKFYKNMDRHGNTSAASIPVALTELAETGQLQPGQTIACIGFGGGLTWGGMIVEYKK
;
A
#
# COMPACT_ATOMS: atom_id res chain seq x y z
N MET A 1 -5.70 -24.58 -4.48
CA MET A 1 -4.48 -23.96 -3.89
C MET A 1 -4.90 -23.28 -2.59
N LYS A 2 -4.14 -23.41 -1.47
CA LYS A 2 -4.52 -22.80 -0.19
C LYS A 2 -4.74 -21.30 -0.34
N GLY A 3 -5.70 -20.75 0.39
CA GLY A 3 -5.94 -19.32 0.53
C GLY A 3 -4.83 -18.62 1.33
N PHE A 4 -4.95 -17.31 1.46
CA PHE A 4 -4.00 -16.47 2.19
C PHE A 4 -4.79 -15.60 3.16
N GLN A 5 -4.51 -15.72 4.45
CA GLN A 5 -5.27 -15.12 5.55
C GLN A 5 -4.44 -14.05 6.24
N LEU A 6 -5.00 -12.89 6.48
CA LEU A 6 -4.36 -11.81 7.23
C LEU A 6 -4.37 -12.14 8.73
N ILE A 7 -3.19 -12.11 9.38
CA ILE A 7 -3.03 -12.45 10.80
C ILE A 7 -2.78 -11.20 11.65
N ALA A 8 -1.91 -10.32 11.20
CA ALA A 8 -1.55 -9.11 11.93
C ALA A 8 -1.09 -8.02 10.98
N THR A 9 -1.17 -6.77 11.45
CA THR A 9 -0.71 -5.59 10.73
C THR A 9 0.12 -4.69 11.62
N GLY A 10 0.96 -3.87 11.00
CA GLY A 10 1.72 -2.82 11.67
C GLY A 10 1.94 -1.63 10.75
N GLY A 11 2.05 -0.43 11.30
CA GLY A 11 2.21 0.79 10.54
C GLY A 11 3.27 1.71 11.14
N ALA A 12 3.90 2.49 10.30
CA ALA A 12 4.84 3.52 10.70
C ALA A 12 4.71 4.74 9.77
N LEU A 13 4.59 5.89 10.37
CA LEU A 13 4.53 7.18 9.67
C LEU A 13 5.68 8.05 10.15
N PRO A 14 6.25 8.91 9.30
CA PRO A 14 7.24 9.89 9.74
C PRO A 14 6.70 10.81 10.82
N GLY A 15 7.61 11.28 11.68
CA GLY A 15 7.25 12.20 12.76
C GLY A 15 6.83 13.59 12.28
N ARG A 16 7.26 14.01 11.07
CA ARG A 16 6.91 15.32 10.50
C ARG A 16 5.58 15.27 9.76
N THR A 17 4.58 15.97 10.30
CA THR A 17 3.32 16.24 9.60
C THR A 17 3.44 17.51 8.78
N VAL A 18 2.98 17.45 7.51
CA VAL A 18 2.93 18.59 6.57
C VAL A 18 1.47 18.90 6.28
N THR A 19 1.05 20.14 6.52
CA THR A 19 -0.31 20.60 6.29
C THR A 19 -0.48 21.22 4.90
N ASN A 20 -1.73 21.33 4.45
CA ASN A 20 -2.04 22.06 3.21
C ASN A 20 -1.67 23.56 3.33
N GLU A 21 -1.78 24.14 4.53
CA GLU A 21 -1.39 25.51 4.78
C GLU A 21 0.14 25.70 4.64
N GLU A 22 0.95 24.75 5.12
CA GLU A 22 2.39 24.77 4.91
C GLU A 22 2.73 24.77 3.41
N LEU A 23 2.08 23.89 2.62
CA LEU A 23 2.29 23.80 1.17
C LEU A 23 1.87 25.08 0.43
N SER A 24 0.84 25.77 0.89
CA SER A 24 0.39 27.03 0.29
C SER A 24 1.40 28.19 0.40
N ARG A 25 2.46 28.02 1.20
CA ARG A 25 3.58 28.98 1.29
C ARG A 25 4.63 28.76 0.22
N THR A 26 4.64 27.59 -0.43
CA THR A 26 5.65 27.20 -1.41
C THR A 26 5.10 27.08 -2.82
N VAL A 27 3.84 26.70 -2.97
CA VAL A 27 3.18 26.57 -4.27
C VAL A 27 1.83 27.30 -4.28
N ASP A 28 1.37 27.76 -5.44
CA ASP A 28 0.10 28.46 -5.62
C ASP A 28 -1.09 27.49 -5.41
N THR A 29 -1.52 27.35 -4.16
CA THR A 29 -2.61 26.45 -3.73
C THR A 29 -3.28 26.96 -2.46
N SER A 30 -4.30 26.24 -1.98
CA SER A 30 -4.94 26.49 -0.68
C SER A 30 -5.46 25.19 -0.07
N ASP A 31 -5.69 25.17 1.26
CA ASP A 31 -6.32 24.03 1.92
C ASP A 31 -7.68 23.67 1.28
N ALA A 32 -8.50 24.67 0.99
CA ALA A 32 -9.80 24.46 0.34
C ALA A 32 -9.65 23.82 -1.05
N TRP A 33 -8.65 24.24 -1.83
CA TRP A 33 -8.41 23.68 -3.16
C TRP A 33 -7.93 22.21 -3.06
N ILE A 34 -6.92 21.92 -2.23
CA ILE A 34 -6.38 20.57 -2.06
C ILE A 34 -7.47 19.64 -1.52
N THR A 35 -8.14 20.03 -0.45
CA THR A 35 -9.17 19.20 0.22
C THR A 35 -10.32 18.88 -0.74
N SER A 36 -10.84 19.87 -1.47
CA SER A 36 -11.94 19.65 -2.42
C SER A 36 -11.57 18.76 -3.61
N ARG A 37 -10.31 18.74 -4.01
CA ARG A 37 -9.81 17.99 -5.16
C ARG A 37 -9.32 16.59 -4.82
N THR A 38 -8.85 16.38 -3.60
CA THR A 38 -8.15 15.16 -3.20
C THR A 38 -8.72 14.49 -1.95
N GLY A 39 -9.36 15.25 -1.07
CA GLY A 39 -9.72 14.84 0.27
C GLY A 39 -8.56 14.96 1.28
N ILE A 40 -7.35 15.29 0.84
CA ILE A 40 -6.14 15.33 1.67
C ILE A 40 -6.07 16.64 2.44
N ARG A 41 -5.81 16.56 3.75
CA ARG A 41 -5.60 17.70 4.67
C ARG A 41 -4.16 17.76 5.14
N THR A 42 -3.59 16.60 5.48
CA THR A 42 -2.21 16.45 5.92
C THR A 42 -1.54 15.26 5.24
N ARG A 43 -0.21 15.23 5.30
CA ARG A 43 0.63 14.09 4.95
C ARG A 43 1.83 14.08 5.87
N HIS A 44 2.60 13.01 5.82
CA HIS A 44 3.84 12.88 6.57
C HIS A 44 5.00 12.84 5.60
N TRP A 45 6.09 13.52 5.92
CA TRP A 45 7.32 13.49 5.15
C TRP A 45 8.50 13.10 6.03
N CYS A 46 9.33 12.20 5.53
CA CYS A 46 10.54 11.75 6.20
C CYS A 46 11.46 12.93 6.56
N THR A 47 11.93 12.92 7.79
CA THR A 47 13.05 13.76 8.24
C THR A 47 14.38 13.22 7.70
N ALA A 48 15.49 13.88 8.03
CA ALA A 48 16.82 13.45 7.57
C ALA A 48 17.18 12.03 8.06
N ASP A 49 16.72 11.66 9.25
CA ASP A 49 17.03 10.38 9.90
C ASP A 49 16.03 9.27 9.55
N GLU A 50 14.99 9.58 8.79
CA GLU A 50 13.95 8.64 8.39
C GLU A 50 14.10 8.26 6.91
N SER A 51 13.70 7.04 6.56
CA SER A 51 13.71 6.52 5.19
C SER A 51 12.62 5.46 5.00
N ALA A 52 12.34 5.06 3.77
CA ALA A 52 11.45 3.91 3.51
C ALA A 52 11.89 2.66 4.28
N ALA A 53 13.20 2.42 4.43
CA ALA A 53 13.74 1.27 5.16
C ALA A 53 13.50 1.39 6.68
N THR A 54 13.76 2.53 7.30
CA THR A 54 13.52 2.72 8.74
C THR A 54 12.05 2.59 9.09
N LEU A 55 11.16 3.11 8.25
CA LEU A 55 9.71 2.98 8.42
C LEU A 55 9.26 1.53 8.21
N ALA A 56 9.80 0.83 7.18
CA ALA A 56 9.51 -0.58 6.94
C ALA A 56 9.88 -1.46 8.13
N ILE A 57 11.06 -1.25 8.73
CA ILE A 57 11.52 -1.95 9.93
C ILE A 57 10.57 -1.71 11.11
N ALA A 58 10.16 -0.46 11.33
CA ALA A 58 9.23 -0.12 12.41
C ALA A 58 7.85 -0.77 12.23
N ALA A 59 7.27 -0.69 11.02
CA ALA A 59 6.00 -1.32 10.69
C ALA A 59 6.06 -2.85 10.81
N ALA A 60 7.12 -3.47 10.29
CA ALA A 60 7.33 -4.92 10.36
C ALA A 60 7.49 -5.41 11.79
N LYS A 61 8.24 -4.69 12.62
CA LYS A 61 8.40 -5.00 14.06
C LYS A 61 7.05 -4.97 14.78
N GLN A 62 6.23 -3.98 14.51
CA GLN A 62 4.90 -3.87 15.09
C GLN A 62 3.98 -5.02 14.64
N ALA A 63 3.97 -5.37 13.34
CA ALA A 63 3.20 -6.49 12.83
C ALA A 63 3.62 -7.82 13.47
N LEU A 64 4.94 -8.06 13.61
CA LEU A 64 5.48 -9.26 14.22
C LEU A 64 5.09 -9.35 15.71
N GLN A 65 5.21 -8.27 16.45
CA GLN A 65 4.79 -8.22 17.86
C GLN A 65 3.29 -8.52 18.03
N ARG A 66 2.46 -7.97 17.19
CA ARG A 66 0.99 -8.16 17.23
C ARG A 66 0.55 -9.56 16.82
N SER A 67 1.32 -10.21 15.97
CA SER A 67 1.03 -11.59 15.56
C SER A 67 1.30 -12.62 16.66
N GLY A 68 2.15 -12.30 17.63
CA GLY A 68 2.63 -13.23 18.64
C GLY A 68 3.60 -14.29 18.11
N LEU A 69 4.00 -14.20 16.84
CA LEU A 69 4.93 -15.13 16.19
C LEU A 69 6.38 -14.79 16.55
N ALA A 70 7.22 -15.82 16.58
CA ALA A 70 8.67 -15.63 16.64
C ALA A 70 9.23 -15.26 15.25
N PRO A 71 10.37 -14.55 15.18
CA PRO A 71 11.05 -14.30 13.90
C PRO A 71 11.27 -15.57 13.06
N ALA A 72 11.56 -16.69 13.73
CA ALA A 72 11.79 -17.99 13.10
C ALA A 72 10.57 -18.57 12.34
N ASP A 73 9.36 -18.11 12.65
CA ASP A 73 8.14 -18.56 11.99
C ASP A 73 7.94 -17.93 10.60
N ILE A 74 8.62 -16.80 10.33
CA ILE A 74 8.50 -16.08 9.07
C ILE A 74 9.31 -16.78 7.98
N ALA A 75 8.62 -17.28 6.98
CA ALA A 75 9.21 -18.06 5.90
C ALA A 75 9.60 -17.24 4.66
N CYS A 76 9.14 -16.00 4.54
CA CYS A 76 9.64 -15.04 3.55
C CYS A 76 9.30 -13.61 3.96
N CYS A 77 10.10 -12.65 3.49
CA CYS A 77 9.89 -11.22 3.63
C CYS A 77 9.86 -10.58 2.25
N VAL A 78 8.75 -9.93 1.90
CA VAL A 78 8.60 -9.22 0.62
C VAL A 78 8.26 -7.76 0.91
N CYS A 79 9.07 -6.84 0.41
CA CYS A 79 8.84 -5.40 0.54
C CYS A 79 8.46 -4.81 -0.81
N ALA A 80 7.35 -4.09 -0.87
CA ALA A 80 6.93 -3.33 -2.04
C ALA A 80 7.33 -1.87 -1.87
N THR A 81 8.19 -1.39 -2.76
CA THR A 81 8.67 0.01 -2.75
C THR A 81 9.19 0.43 -4.12
N LEU A 82 9.04 1.72 -4.42
CA LEU A 82 9.71 2.38 -5.55
C LEU A 82 10.73 3.43 -5.08
N SER A 83 10.84 3.62 -3.76
CA SER A 83 11.64 4.68 -3.12
C SER A 83 12.64 4.12 -2.10
N ALA A 84 13.18 2.92 -2.37
CA ALA A 84 14.25 2.32 -1.58
C ALA A 84 15.43 3.30 -1.45
N PRO A 85 16.02 3.48 -0.23
CA PRO A 85 17.14 4.39 -0.06
C PRO A 85 18.41 3.91 -0.76
N ASP A 86 18.55 2.61 -0.92
CA ASP A 86 19.70 1.94 -1.52
C ASP A 86 19.28 1.03 -2.66
N ALA A 87 20.11 0.91 -3.69
CA ALA A 87 19.92 -0.09 -4.72
C ALA A 87 20.19 -1.51 -4.19
N THR A 88 21.08 -1.63 -3.21
CA THR A 88 21.43 -2.83 -2.46
C THR A 88 22.12 -2.44 -1.15
N PRO A 89 21.81 -3.11 0.00
CA PRO A 89 20.86 -4.21 0.15
C PRO A 89 19.42 -3.76 -0.03
N SER A 90 18.52 -4.69 -0.43
CA SER A 90 17.08 -4.41 -0.53
C SER A 90 16.49 -4.04 0.83
N VAL A 91 15.37 -3.32 0.84
CA VAL A 91 14.66 -2.98 2.09
C VAL A 91 14.24 -4.24 2.83
N ALA A 92 13.77 -5.28 2.12
CA ALA A 92 13.41 -6.55 2.74
C ALA A 92 14.62 -7.23 3.43
N CYS A 93 15.84 -7.14 2.88
CA CYS A 93 17.05 -7.64 3.53
C CYS A 93 17.40 -6.82 4.80
N GLN A 94 17.20 -5.51 4.76
CA GLN A 94 17.41 -4.66 5.95
C GLN A 94 16.39 -5.00 7.06
N VAL A 95 15.13 -5.24 6.70
CA VAL A 95 14.09 -5.72 7.63
C VAL A 95 14.45 -7.08 8.19
N GLN A 96 14.89 -8.03 7.35
CA GLN A 96 15.32 -9.36 7.77
C GLN A 96 16.39 -9.27 8.87
N ALA A 97 17.44 -8.51 8.63
CA ALA A 97 18.52 -8.32 9.59
C ALA A 97 18.04 -7.65 10.89
N ALA A 98 17.24 -6.58 10.78
CA ALA A 98 16.75 -5.83 11.94
C ALA A 98 15.79 -6.62 12.85
N LEU A 99 15.04 -7.55 12.28
CA LEU A 99 14.08 -8.41 13.03
C LEU A 99 14.66 -9.77 13.41
N GLY A 100 15.86 -10.12 12.94
CA GLY A 100 16.45 -11.44 13.15
C GLY A 100 15.66 -12.55 12.46
N LEU A 101 15.10 -12.29 11.26
CA LEU A 101 14.43 -13.32 10.47
C LEU A 101 15.45 -14.35 9.97
N PRO A 102 15.04 -15.61 9.69
CA PRO A 102 15.97 -16.66 9.28
C PRO A 102 16.73 -16.32 8.00
N GLU A 103 18.06 -16.50 7.99
CA GLU A 103 18.92 -16.23 6.84
C GLU A 103 18.70 -17.19 5.66
N ASN A 104 18.18 -18.38 5.92
CA ASN A 104 17.84 -19.38 4.92
C ASN A 104 16.45 -19.19 4.28
N ARG A 105 15.86 -18.01 4.44
CA ARG A 105 14.56 -17.63 3.88
C ARG A 105 14.70 -16.42 2.96
N PRO A 106 13.92 -16.37 1.85
CA PRO A 106 14.01 -15.27 0.90
C PRO A 106 13.54 -13.95 1.50
N ALA A 107 14.30 -12.89 1.21
CA ALA A 107 13.96 -11.51 1.45
C ALA A 107 14.24 -10.70 0.18
N LEU A 108 13.24 -10.02 -0.39
CA LEU A 108 13.36 -9.28 -1.65
C LEU A 108 12.38 -8.11 -1.74
N ASP A 109 12.75 -7.12 -2.54
CA ASP A 109 11.86 -6.02 -2.89
C ASP A 109 11.17 -6.29 -4.23
N VAL A 110 9.95 -5.75 -4.36
CA VAL A 110 9.19 -5.72 -5.61
C VAL A 110 8.75 -4.28 -5.91
N ASN A 111 8.74 -3.91 -7.18
CA ASN A 111 8.24 -2.62 -7.62
C ASN A 111 7.06 -2.81 -8.58
N ALA A 112 5.88 -2.44 -8.14
CA ALA A 112 4.66 -2.29 -8.93
C ALA A 112 3.94 -0.98 -8.53
N ALA A 113 4.72 0.04 -8.18
CA ALA A 113 4.26 1.34 -7.71
C ALA A 113 3.15 1.21 -6.65
N CYS A 114 2.07 1.98 -6.76
CA CYS A 114 1.00 1.99 -5.75
C CYS A 114 0.23 0.65 -5.62
N SER A 115 0.33 -0.26 -6.62
CA SER A 115 -0.19 -1.63 -6.52
C SER A 115 0.79 -2.59 -5.81
N GLY A 116 1.96 -2.11 -5.43
CA GLY A 116 3.08 -2.91 -4.93
C GLY A 116 2.72 -3.87 -3.81
N PHE A 117 1.91 -3.45 -2.84
CA PHE A 117 1.48 -4.32 -1.74
C PHE A 117 0.70 -5.56 -2.23
N LEU A 118 -0.19 -5.40 -3.21
CA LEU A 118 -0.94 -6.51 -3.82
C LEU A 118 -0.02 -7.46 -4.59
N TYR A 119 0.93 -6.91 -5.35
CA TYR A 119 1.96 -7.70 -6.05
C TYR A 119 2.88 -8.41 -5.06
N GLY A 120 3.33 -7.74 -4.00
CA GLY A 120 4.12 -8.33 -2.93
C GLY A 120 3.40 -9.49 -2.25
N THR A 121 2.08 -9.36 -2.02
CA THR A 121 1.24 -10.43 -1.48
C THR A 121 1.19 -11.65 -2.42
N ALA A 122 1.09 -11.42 -3.74
CA ALA A 122 1.14 -12.49 -4.73
C ALA A 122 2.49 -13.23 -4.71
N VAL A 123 3.59 -12.48 -4.71
CA VAL A 123 4.95 -13.02 -4.64
C VAL A 123 5.15 -13.84 -3.37
N ALA A 124 4.79 -13.28 -2.21
CA ALA A 124 4.93 -13.95 -0.92
C ALA A 124 4.14 -15.27 -0.87
N ARG A 125 2.89 -15.27 -1.38
CA ARG A 125 2.07 -16.48 -1.47
C ARG A 125 2.71 -17.54 -2.39
N GLY A 126 3.27 -17.12 -3.53
CA GLY A 126 3.98 -18.00 -4.45
C GLY A 126 5.22 -18.61 -3.81
N LEU A 127 6.00 -17.82 -3.07
CA LEU A 127 7.19 -18.29 -2.34
C LEU A 127 6.82 -19.33 -1.27
N LEU A 128 5.79 -19.09 -0.46
CA LEU A 128 5.34 -20.07 0.53
C LEU A 128 4.87 -21.38 -0.13
N ALA A 129 4.16 -21.29 -1.26
CA ALA A 129 3.68 -22.46 -1.99
C ALA A 129 4.84 -23.30 -2.59
N THR A 130 5.94 -22.65 -2.97
CA THR A 130 7.08 -23.29 -3.64
C THR A 130 8.14 -23.77 -2.66
N LEU A 131 8.50 -22.93 -1.67
CA LEU A 131 9.62 -23.19 -0.76
C LEU A 131 9.17 -23.78 0.58
N GLY A 132 7.86 -23.86 0.79
CA GLY A 132 7.28 -24.27 2.08
C GLY A 132 7.32 -23.14 3.13
N GLY A 133 6.70 -23.42 4.26
CA GLY A 133 6.47 -22.46 5.34
C GLY A 133 5.01 -22.04 5.43
N GLN A 134 4.68 -21.35 6.49
CA GLN A 134 3.29 -21.01 6.79
C GLN A 134 3.03 -19.51 6.78
N TYR A 135 3.98 -18.69 7.24
CA TYR A 135 3.80 -17.26 7.42
C TYR A 135 4.71 -16.45 6.51
N ALA A 136 4.16 -15.39 5.95
CA ALA A 136 4.89 -14.41 5.15
C ALA A 136 4.70 -13.01 5.74
N LEU A 137 5.78 -12.23 5.75
CA LEU A 137 5.77 -10.81 6.04
C LEU A 137 5.76 -10.04 4.71
N VAL A 138 4.71 -9.24 4.49
CA VAL A 138 4.55 -8.38 3.31
C VAL A 138 4.49 -6.94 3.76
N ILE A 139 5.31 -6.09 3.16
CA ILE A 139 5.46 -4.68 3.55
C ILE A 139 5.21 -3.82 2.30
N GLY A 140 4.52 -2.70 2.48
CA GLY A 140 4.53 -1.58 1.54
C GLY A 140 5.18 -0.40 2.24
N CYS A 141 6.21 0.21 1.66
CA CYS A 141 6.89 1.36 2.26
C CYS A 141 7.37 2.35 1.22
N GLU A 142 7.25 3.64 1.56
CA GLU A 142 7.64 4.71 0.64
C GLU A 142 8.17 5.94 1.37
N ALA A 143 9.11 6.62 0.71
CA ALA A 143 9.59 7.96 1.02
C ALA A 143 9.45 8.85 -0.24
N LEU A 144 8.21 9.05 -0.69
CA LEU A 144 7.89 9.74 -1.95
C LEU A 144 8.27 11.23 -1.91
N SER A 145 8.31 11.82 -0.71
CA SER A 145 8.77 13.20 -0.51
C SER A 145 10.16 13.45 -1.08
N ARG A 146 10.98 12.41 -1.20
CA ARG A 146 12.34 12.48 -1.77
C ARG A 146 12.39 12.36 -3.29
N LEU A 147 11.28 11.94 -3.89
CA LEU A 147 11.13 11.77 -5.34
C LEU A 147 10.26 12.86 -5.98
N MET A 148 9.71 13.77 -5.19
CA MET A 148 8.89 14.87 -5.68
C MET A 148 9.73 16.13 -5.97
N ASP A 149 9.25 16.93 -6.93
CA ASP A 149 9.62 18.35 -6.99
C ASP A 149 8.71 19.13 -6.04
N PRO A 150 9.21 19.75 -4.98
CA PRO A 150 8.40 20.53 -4.05
C PRO A 150 7.76 21.78 -4.69
N ALA A 151 8.22 22.21 -5.87
CA ALA A 151 7.63 23.29 -6.65
C ALA A 151 6.53 22.82 -7.63
N ASP A 152 6.40 21.52 -7.88
CA ASP A 152 5.32 21.00 -8.71
C ASP A 152 4.04 20.78 -7.90
N ARG A 153 3.11 21.73 -8.01
CA ARG A 153 1.78 21.65 -7.38
C ARG A 153 0.98 20.40 -7.76
N SER A 154 1.25 19.80 -8.92
CA SER A 154 0.47 18.66 -9.41
C SER A 154 0.75 17.37 -8.64
N THR A 155 1.91 17.29 -8.00
CA THR A 155 2.40 16.11 -7.29
C THR A 155 2.63 16.36 -5.80
N CYS A 156 3.26 17.47 -5.39
CA CYS A 156 3.64 17.72 -3.99
C CYS A 156 2.44 17.79 -3.02
N VAL A 157 1.26 18.16 -3.52
CA VAL A 157 0.03 18.21 -2.70
C VAL A 157 -0.60 16.84 -2.43
N LEU A 158 -0.15 15.79 -3.12
CA LEU A 158 -0.75 14.46 -3.05
C LEU A 158 0.00 13.51 -2.14
N PHE A 159 1.33 13.41 -2.32
CA PHE A 159 2.10 12.31 -1.80
C PHE A 159 2.55 12.52 -0.35
N GLY A 160 2.51 11.43 0.39
CA GLY A 160 3.05 11.28 1.73
C GLY A 160 3.97 10.06 1.82
N ASP A 161 4.74 10.00 2.87
CA ASP A 161 5.64 8.91 3.21
C ASP A 161 5.02 8.03 4.28
N GLY A 162 5.39 6.77 4.31
CA GLY A 162 4.90 5.82 5.30
C GLY A 162 5.27 4.39 5.00
N ALA A 163 5.04 3.52 5.94
CA ALA A 163 5.13 2.08 5.78
C ALA A 163 3.96 1.37 6.48
N GLY A 164 3.49 0.31 5.84
CA GLY A 164 2.59 -0.64 6.46
C GLY A 164 3.06 -2.06 6.21
N ALA A 165 2.88 -2.92 7.18
CA ALA A 165 3.27 -4.32 7.13
C ALA A 165 2.08 -5.22 7.47
N ALA A 166 2.04 -6.39 6.85
CA ALA A 166 1.04 -7.42 7.12
C ALA A 166 1.70 -8.79 7.22
N ILE A 167 1.28 -9.58 8.18
CA ILE A 167 1.63 -11.00 8.26
C ILE A 167 0.45 -11.80 7.73
N PHE A 168 0.75 -12.63 6.74
CA PHE A 168 -0.20 -13.54 6.14
C PHE A 168 0.15 -15.00 6.45
N ARG A 169 -0.87 -15.84 6.47
CA ARG A 169 -0.76 -17.29 6.66
C ARG A 169 -1.41 -18.04 5.51
N LEU A 170 -0.77 -19.12 5.03
CA LEU A 170 -1.45 -20.09 4.17
C LEU A 170 -2.53 -20.81 4.97
N ALA A 171 -3.77 -20.72 4.52
CA ALA A 171 -4.94 -21.31 5.19
C ALA A 171 -5.94 -21.83 4.17
N ASP A 172 -6.85 -22.67 4.63
CA ASP A 172 -7.98 -23.12 3.82
C ASP A 172 -9.17 -22.15 4.00
N THR A 173 -9.04 -21.00 3.35
CA THR A 173 -10.01 -19.89 3.40
C THR A 173 -10.29 -19.37 1.99
N PRO A 174 -11.45 -18.73 1.77
CA PRO A 174 -11.71 -18.01 0.54
C PRO A 174 -10.61 -16.97 0.28
N PHE A 175 -10.06 -17.01 -0.93
CA PHE A 175 -9.02 -16.10 -1.37
C PHE A 175 -9.08 -15.92 -2.88
N ALA A 176 -9.05 -14.69 -3.33
CA ALA A 176 -8.86 -14.34 -4.73
C ALA A 176 -7.79 -13.27 -4.87
N LEU A 177 -7.10 -13.27 -6.00
CA LEU A 177 -6.07 -12.28 -6.30
C LEU A 177 -6.01 -12.06 -7.82
N THR A 178 -6.32 -10.86 -8.26
CA THR A 178 -6.16 -10.43 -9.65
C THR A 178 -5.09 -9.37 -9.76
N LEU A 179 -4.24 -9.46 -10.77
CA LEU A 179 -3.18 -8.49 -11.06
C LEU A 179 -3.13 -8.23 -12.57
N GLY A 180 -2.67 -7.03 -12.93
CA GLY A 180 -2.43 -6.70 -14.31
C GLY A 180 -1.57 -5.46 -14.50
N ALA A 181 -0.94 -5.35 -15.67
CA ALA A 181 -0.05 -4.26 -16.01
C ALA A 181 -0.20 -3.84 -17.47
N ARG A 182 0.07 -2.56 -17.74
CA ARG A 182 0.16 -1.99 -19.08
C ARG A 182 1.23 -0.91 -19.12
N GLY A 183 2.24 -1.06 -19.98
CA GLY A 183 3.29 -0.04 -20.13
C GLY A 183 2.72 1.33 -20.49
N SER A 184 3.05 2.35 -19.69
CA SER A 184 2.62 3.74 -19.85
C SER A 184 3.44 4.66 -18.94
N ASP A 185 3.73 5.86 -19.41
CA ASP A 185 4.49 6.89 -18.70
C ASP A 185 3.60 8.03 -18.15
N VAL A 186 2.27 7.87 -18.17
CA VAL A 186 1.32 8.87 -17.62
C VAL A 186 1.48 9.12 -16.11
N LEU A 187 2.15 8.22 -15.40
CA LEU A 187 2.62 8.38 -14.03
C LEU A 187 4.03 7.80 -13.97
N HIS A 188 5.01 8.67 -13.90
CA HIS A 188 6.43 8.34 -14.01
C HIS A 188 7.18 8.82 -12.76
N ALA A 189 8.08 8.00 -12.24
CA ALA A 189 9.08 8.36 -11.26
C ALA A 189 10.44 7.92 -11.80
N GLY A 190 11.38 8.86 -11.94
CA GLY A 190 12.72 8.52 -12.44
C GLY A 190 13.51 7.69 -11.44
N GLY A 191 14.17 6.66 -11.96
CA GLY A 191 15.18 5.91 -11.22
C GLY A 191 16.56 6.60 -11.27
N PRO A 192 17.57 6.06 -10.60
CA PRO A 192 18.96 6.50 -10.73
C PRO A 192 19.43 6.22 -12.16
N ASP A 193 19.61 7.24 -12.95
CA ASP A 193 20.18 7.17 -14.29
C ASP A 193 21.48 7.97 -14.40
N ARG A 194 22.03 8.07 -15.62
CA ARG A 194 23.26 8.79 -15.89
C ARG A 194 23.17 10.30 -15.65
N ASN A 195 21.96 10.85 -15.58
CA ASN A 195 21.68 12.27 -15.45
C ASN A 195 21.08 12.63 -14.07
N GLY A 196 20.97 11.67 -13.16
CA GLY A 196 20.29 11.80 -11.87
C GLY A 196 18.83 11.34 -11.92
N SER A 197 18.17 11.32 -10.77
CA SER A 197 16.75 10.92 -10.69
C SER A 197 15.85 12.05 -11.18
N ALA A 198 14.91 11.72 -12.08
CA ALA A 198 13.85 12.65 -12.44
C ALA A 198 12.72 12.61 -11.39
N PRO A 199 12.14 13.77 -11.02
CA PRO A 199 11.02 13.79 -10.07
C PRO A 199 9.79 13.07 -10.60
N ILE A 200 8.87 12.74 -9.70
CA ILE A 200 7.58 12.17 -10.07
C ILE A 200 6.81 13.15 -10.94
N THR A 201 6.33 12.67 -12.09
CA THR A 201 5.45 13.42 -13.00
C THR A 201 4.16 12.64 -13.25
N MET A 202 3.05 13.35 -13.49
CA MET A 202 1.74 12.71 -13.63
C MET A 202 0.79 13.47 -14.57
N ASP A 203 0.22 12.76 -15.54
CA ASP A 203 -1.04 13.22 -16.17
C ASP A 203 -2.22 12.80 -15.27
N GLY A 204 -2.61 13.69 -14.37
CA GLY A 204 -3.67 13.42 -13.40
C GLY A 204 -5.03 13.07 -14.03
N LYS A 205 -5.33 13.56 -15.25
CA LYS A 205 -6.58 13.23 -15.94
C LYS A 205 -6.56 11.81 -16.50
N ALA A 206 -5.43 11.39 -17.08
CA ALA A 206 -5.26 10.04 -17.61
C ALA A 206 -5.25 9.02 -16.47
N VAL A 207 -4.53 9.30 -15.37
CA VAL A 207 -4.49 8.46 -14.17
C VAL A 207 -5.89 8.34 -13.55
N PHE A 208 -6.64 9.45 -13.41
CA PHE A 208 -8.00 9.41 -12.88
C PHE A 208 -8.92 8.51 -13.71
N ARG A 209 -8.94 8.70 -15.04
CA ARG A 209 -9.76 7.87 -15.96
C ARG A 209 -9.43 6.39 -15.84
N PHE A 210 -8.16 6.06 -15.75
CA PHE A 210 -7.72 4.68 -15.54
C PHE A 210 -8.19 4.13 -14.20
N ALA A 211 -8.01 4.88 -13.11
CA ALA A 211 -8.34 4.46 -11.77
C ALA A 211 -9.82 4.14 -11.56
N VAL A 212 -10.70 4.99 -12.11
CA VAL A 212 -12.16 4.83 -11.96
C VAL A 212 -12.73 3.64 -12.74
N ASP A 213 -11.99 3.14 -13.74
CA ASP A 213 -12.27 1.89 -14.44
C ASP A 213 -11.65 0.68 -13.73
N ALA A 214 -10.37 0.79 -13.35
CA ALA A 214 -9.59 -0.32 -12.82
C ALA A 214 -10.11 -0.82 -11.45
N LEU A 215 -10.49 0.09 -10.53
CA LEU A 215 -10.91 -0.32 -9.18
C LEU A 215 -12.20 -1.14 -9.16
N PRO A 216 -13.32 -0.71 -9.79
CA PRO A 216 -14.54 -1.53 -9.84
C PRO A 216 -14.30 -2.87 -10.53
N ARG A 217 -13.55 -2.88 -11.65
CA ARG A 217 -13.22 -4.11 -12.36
C ARG A 217 -12.43 -5.09 -11.49
N CYS A 218 -11.41 -4.64 -10.76
CA CYS A 218 -10.67 -5.51 -9.85
C CYS A 218 -11.56 -6.09 -8.75
N LEU A 219 -12.46 -5.27 -8.19
CA LEU A 219 -13.37 -5.73 -7.15
C LEU A 219 -14.33 -6.80 -7.68
N HIS A 220 -14.97 -6.55 -8.83
CA HIS A 220 -15.83 -7.56 -9.47
C HIS A 220 -15.09 -8.87 -9.72
N THR A 221 -13.87 -8.81 -10.30
CA THR A 221 -13.08 -10.02 -10.58
C THR A 221 -12.84 -10.86 -9.32
N VAL A 222 -12.42 -10.23 -8.20
CA VAL A 222 -12.13 -11.00 -6.97
C VAL A 222 -13.40 -11.48 -6.25
N LEU A 223 -14.51 -10.77 -6.39
CA LEU A 223 -15.82 -11.23 -5.91
C LEU A 223 -16.29 -12.47 -6.69
N ASP A 224 -16.24 -12.40 -8.02
CA ASP A 224 -16.63 -13.51 -8.90
C ASP A 224 -15.77 -14.76 -8.64
N GLU A 225 -14.43 -14.59 -8.50
CA GLU A 225 -13.50 -15.71 -8.21
C GLU A 225 -13.74 -16.36 -6.85
N THR A 226 -14.25 -15.61 -5.86
CA THR A 226 -14.59 -16.16 -4.53
C THR A 226 -16.04 -16.61 -4.42
N GLY A 227 -16.89 -16.30 -5.40
CA GLY A 227 -18.33 -16.51 -5.34
C GLY A 227 -19.02 -15.63 -4.29
N LYS A 228 -18.37 -14.56 -3.84
CA LYS A 228 -18.91 -13.62 -2.84
C LYS A 228 -19.60 -12.43 -3.51
N THR A 229 -20.63 -11.94 -2.84
CA THR A 229 -21.24 -10.64 -3.14
C THR A 229 -20.53 -9.53 -2.37
N LEU A 230 -20.74 -8.29 -2.78
CA LEU A 230 -20.18 -7.14 -2.06
C LEU A 230 -20.78 -6.99 -0.64
N ASP A 231 -22.00 -7.48 -0.43
CA ASP A 231 -22.65 -7.46 0.89
C ASP A 231 -21.94 -8.38 1.90
N GLU A 232 -21.31 -9.44 1.44
CA GLU A 232 -20.50 -10.37 2.25
C GLU A 232 -19.07 -9.90 2.52
N VAL A 233 -18.67 -8.75 1.97
CA VAL A 233 -17.42 -8.08 2.26
C VAL A 233 -17.65 -7.05 3.36
N ASP A 234 -16.91 -7.14 4.47
CA ASP A 234 -17.04 -6.22 5.58
C ASP A 234 -16.32 -4.89 5.28
N TRP A 235 -15.15 -4.96 4.69
CA TRP A 235 -14.31 -3.78 4.38
C TRP A 235 -13.77 -3.82 2.95
N VAL A 236 -13.86 -2.68 2.27
CA VAL A 236 -13.15 -2.42 1.01
C VAL A 236 -12.06 -1.40 1.29
N VAL A 237 -10.81 -1.82 1.19
CA VAL A 237 -9.62 -0.98 1.38
C VAL A 237 -9.00 -0.70 0.02
N CYS A 238 -9.33 0.46 -0.54
CA CYS A 238 -8.72 0.93 -1.78
C CYS A 238 -7.32 1.52 -1.52
N HIS A 239 -6.47 1.51 -2.54
CA HIS A 239 -5.34 2.42 -2.58
C HIS A 239 -5.80 3.86 -2.31
N GLN A 240 -5.16 4.55 -1.36
CA GLN A 240 -5.56 5.84 -0.82
C GLN A 240 -4.99 7.03 -1.63
N ALA A 241 -5.27 7.06 -2.94
CA ALA A 241 -4.73 8.08 -3.84
C ALA A 241 -5.49 9.41 -3.76
N ASN A 242 -6.81 9.33 -3.75
CA ASN A 242 -7.71 10.49 -3.87
C ASN A 242 -9.14 10.07 -3.51
N SER A 243 -9.80 10.82 -2.62
CA SER A 243 -11.17 10.51 -2.18
C SER A 243 -12.17 10.43 -3.34
N ARG A 244 -12.02 11.30 -4.36
CA ARG A 244 -12.92 11.33 -5.53
C ARG A 244 -12.88 10.04 -6.35
N ILE A 245 -11.74 9.34 -6.38
CA ILE A 245 -11.60 8.05 -7.05
C ILE A 245 -12.40 6.99 -6.27
N ILE A 246 -12.23 6.94 -4.94
CA ILE A 246 -12.98 6.01 -4.08
C ILE A 246 -14.47 6.31 -4.14
N ASP A 247 -14.87 7.59 -4.07
CA ASP A 247 -16.28 8.00 -4.18
C ASP A 247 -16.89 7.63 -5.53
N HIS A 248 -16.08 7.68 -6.60
CA HIS A 248 -16.54 7.20 -7.92
C HIS A 248 -16.75 5.68 -7.92
N CYS A 249 -15.82 4.93 -7.34
CA CYS A 249 -15.91 3.49 -7.20
C CYS A 249 -17.18 3.09 -6.44
N VAL A 250 -17.44 3.73 -5.27
CA VAL A 250 -18.66 3.52 -4.47
C VAL A 250 -19.93 3.73 -5.30
N ARG A 251 -20.00 4.86 -6.04
CA ARG A 251 -21.17 5.15 -6.90
C ARG A 251 -21.32 4.16 -8.05
N ALA A 252 -20.23 3.79 -8.71
CA ALA A 252 -20.25 2.86 -9.84
C ALA A 252 -20.70 1.46 -9.44
N LEU A 253 -20.42 1.07 -8.21
CA LEU A 253 -20.80 -0.22 -7.63
C LEU A 253 -22.16 -0.20 -6.91
N HIS A 254 -22.82 0.97 -6.82
CA HIS A 254 -24.02 1.16 -5.99
C HIS A 254 -23.82 0.66 -4.55
N ALA A 255 -22.62 0.82 -4.00
CA ALA A 255 -22.17 0.25 -2.74
C ALA A 255 -22.48 1.18 -1.55
N ASP A 256 -22.55 0.58 -0.35
CA ASP A 256 -22.56 1.34 0.91
C ASP A 256 -21.18 2.02 1.11
N PRO A 257 -21.12 3.37 1.16
CA PRO A 257 -19.87 4.08 1.37
C PRO A 257 -19.22 3.76 2.73
N ALA A 258 -19.96 3.30 3.73
CA ALA A 258 -19.43 2.95 5.04
C ALA A 258 -18.48 1.73 5.00
N LYS A 259 -18.59 0.88 3.99
CA LYS A 259 -17.67 -0.24 3.76
C LYS A 259 -16.30 0.19 3.20
N PHE A 260 -16.19 1.41 2.64
CA PHE A 260 -14.96 1.89 1.98
C PHE A 260 -14.14 2.74 2.94
N TYR A 261 -13.09 2.15 3.48
CA TYR A 261 -12.21 2.86 4.41
C TYR A 261 -11.39 3.95 3.73
N LYS A 262 -11.27 5.09 4.38
CA LYS A 262 -10.47 6.23 3.91
C LYS A 262 -9.63 6.81 5.04
N ASN A 263 -8.37 7.08 4.76
CA ASN A 263 -7.42 7.76 5.66
C ASN A 263 -6.44 8.70 4.94
N MET A 264 -6.63 8.89 3.61
CA MET A 264 -5.79 9.83 2.86
C MET A 264 -5.92 11.27 3.35
N ASP A 265 -6.99 11.60 4.05
CA ASP A 265 -7.19 12.92 4.68
C ASP A 265 -6.05 13.26 5.65
N ARG A 266 -5.50 12.27 6.34
CA ARG A 266 -4.45 12.39 7.34
C ARG A 266 -3.05 12.06 6.80
N HIS A 267 -2.94 11.13 5.87
CA HIS A 267 -1.65 10.57 5.45
C HIS A 267 -1.25 10.91 4.03
N GLY A 268 -2.17 11.46 3.21
CA GLY A 268 -1.96 11.65 1.78
C GLY A 268 -1.91 10.32 1.04
N ASN A 269 -1.31 10.36 -0.15
CA ASN A 269 -1.06 9.18 -0.97
C ASN A 269 0.31 8.60 -0.62
N THR A 270 0.35 7.51 0.12
CA THR A 270 1.57 6.80 0.51
C THR A 270 1.90 5.60 -0.42
N SER A 271 1.41 5.62 -1.67
CA SER A 271 1.70 4.60 -2.69
C SER A 271 1.48 3.16 -2.18
N ALA A 272 2.51 2.30 -2.25
CA ALA A 272 2.43 0.89 -1.82
C ALA A 272 2.12 0.73 -0.32
N ALA A 273 2.42 1.71 0.51
CA ALA A 273 2.12 1.68 1.95
C ALA A 273 0.64 1.93 2.25
N SER A 274 -0.14 2.51 1.34
CA SER A 274 -1.47 3.04 1.64
C SER A 274 -2.47 1.97 2.09
N ILE A 275 -2.52 0.83 1.43
CA ILE A 275 -3.40 -0.29 1.82
C ILE A 275 -3.00 -0.85 3.19
N PRO A 276 -1.74 -1.26 3.43
CA PRO A 276 -1.39 -1.86 4.72
C PRO A 276 -1.42 -0.86 5.89
N VAL A 277 -1.21 0.45 5.67
CA VAL A 277 -1.45 1.48 6.70
C VAL A 277 -2.95 1.56 7.03
N ALA A 278 -3.83 1.56 6.03
CA ALA A 278 -5.28 1.58 6.25
C ALA A 278 -5.77 0.31 6.99
N LEU A 279 -5.25 -0.87 6.63
CA LEU A 279 -5.52 -2.12 7.35
C LEU A 279 -5.07 -2.06 8.81
N THR A 280 -3.93 -1.42 9.05
CA THR A 280 -3.39 -1.26 10.41
C THR A 280 -4.30 -0.35 11.26
N GLU A 281 -4.73 0.79 10.73
CA GLU A 281 -5.64 1.68 11.45
C GLU A 281 -7.00 1.03 11.73
N LEU A 282 -7.57 0.29 10.77
CA LEU A 282 -8.80 -0.48 10.99
C LEU A 282 -8.65 -1.47 12.15
N ALA A 283 -7.50 -2.16 12.24
CA ALA A 283 -7.22 -3.10 13.32
C ALA A 283 -6.97 -2.39 14.66
N GLU A 284 -6.23 -1.28 14.67
CA GLU A 284 -5.92 -0.50 15.87
C GLU A 284 -7.16 0.17 16.49
N THR A 285 -8.06 0.65 15.65
CA THR A 285 -9.31 1.28 16.09
C THR A 285 -10.38 0.25 16.47
N GLY A 286 -10.08 -1.03 16.35
CA GLY A 286 -11.01 -2.11 16.65
C GLY A 286 -12.18 -2.24 15.66
N GLN A 287 -12.11 -1.57 14.53
CA GLN A 287 -13.12 -1.69 13.47
C GLN A 287 -12.96 -3.00 12.68
N LEU A 288 -11.73 -3.47 12.52
CA LEU A 288 -11.45 -4.76 11.90
C LEU A 288 -11.50 -5.87 12.95
N GLN A 289 -12.44 -6.79 12.81
CA GLN A 289 -12.68 -7.89 13.73
C GLN A 289 -12.28 -9.25 13.13
N PRO A 290 -11.83 -10.21 13.95
CA PRO A 290 -11.55 -11.57 13.47
C PRO A 290 -12.74 -12.21 12.78
N GLY A 291 -12.52 -12.87 11.65
CA GLY A 291 -13.53 -13.49 10.81
C GLY A 291 -14.07 -12.59 9.69
N GLN A 292 -13.74 -11.30 9.72
CA GLN A 292 -14.19 -10.39 8.68
C GLN A 292 -13.45 -10.60 7.35
N THR A 293 -14.20 -10.41 6.27
CA THR A 293 -13.72 -10.45 4.89
C THR A 293 -13.33 -9.04 4.41
N ILE A 294 -12.14 -8.91 3.87
CA ILE A 294 -11.58 -7.65 3.36
C ILE A 294 -11.31 -7.78 1.87
N ALA A 295 -11.78 -6.83 1.08
CA ALA A 295 -11.34 -6.64 -0.30
C ALA A 295 -10.32 -5.50 -0.34
N CYS A 296 -9.11 -5.78 -0.81
CA CYS A 296 -8.10 -4.75 -1.07
C CYS A 296 -7.98 -4.55 -2.58
N ILE A 297 -8.09 -3.31 -3.05
CA ILE A 297 -8.00 -2.99 -4.48
C ILE A 297 -7.09 -1.78 -4.71
N GLY A 298 -6.31 -1.82 -5.78
CA GLY A 298 -5.34 -0.77 -6.06
C GLY A 298 -4.99 -0.62 -7.52
N PHE A 299 -4.41 0.52 -7.84
CA PHE A 299 -3.84 0.87 -9.13
C PHE A 299 -2.59 1.72 -8.91
N GLY A 300 -1.73 1.82 -9.90
CA GLY A 300 -0.50 2.61 -9.78
C GLY A 300 0.20 2.86 -11.10
N GLY A 301 1.34 3.51 -11.00
CA GLY A 301 2.25 3.70 -12.13
C GLY A 301 2.62 2.37 -12.78
N GLY A 302 2.95 2.45 -14.06
CA GLY A 302 3.26 1.32 -14.88
C GLY A 302 2.49 1.33 -16.20
N LEU A 303 1.18 1.38 -16.31
CA LEU A 303 0.19 1.28 -15.25
C LEU A 303 0.08 -0.13 -14.69
N THR A 304 -0.16 -0.24 -13.39
CA THR A 304 -0.43 -1.50 -12.72
C THR A 304 -1.79 -1.44 -12.00
N TRP A 305 -2.40 -2.60 -11.77
CA TRP A 305 -3.62 -2.72 -10.97
C TRP A 305 -3.69 -4.08 -10.29
N GLY A 306 -4.53 -4.17 -9.27
CA GLY A 306 -4.78 -5.43 -8.61
C GLY A 306 -5.93 -5.37 -7.64
N GLY A 307 -6.38 -6.54 -7.26
CA GLY A 307 -7.38 -6.75 -6.22
C GLY A 307 -7.15 -8.07 -5.50
N MET A 308 -7.48 -8.13 -4.23
CA MET A 308 -7.49 -9.37 -3.47
C MET A 308 -8.66 -9.41 -2.49
N ILE A 309 -9.14 -10.61 -2.18
CA ILE A 309 -10.01 -10.88 -1.03
C ILE A 309 -9.25 -11.76 -0.05
N VAL A 310 -9.27 -11.35 1.20
CA VAL A 310 -8.67 -12.08 2.33
C VAL A 310 -9.59 -12.04 3.55
N GLU A 311 -9.49 -13.05 4.39
CA GLU A 311 -10.11 -13.07 5.71
C GLU A 311 -9.10 -12.59 6.76
N TYR A 312 -9.55 -11.76 7.71
CA TYR A 312 -8.76 -11.40 8.88
C TYR A 312 -8.99 -12.39 10.01
N LYS A 313 -7.90 -12.86 10.60
CA LYS A 313 -7.96 -13.74 11.77
C LYS A 313 -6.79 -13.49 12.69
N LYS A 314 -7.08 -12.99 13.84
CA LYS A 314 -6.12 -12.81 14.93
C LYS A 314 -5.86 -14.13 15.63
#